data_d4ba83349dada66e1f397bb06dc64845
#
_entry.id   d4ba83349dada66e1f397bb06dc64845
#
_cell.length_a   1.000
_cell.length_b   1.000
_cell.length_c   1.000
_cell.angle_alpha   90.00
_cell.angle_beta   90.00
_cell.angle_gamma   90.00
#
_symmetry.space_group_name_H-M   'P 1'
#
loop_
_entity.id
_entity.type
_entity.pdbx_description
1 polymer ?
#
loop_
_entity_poly.entity_id
_entity_poly.type
_entity_poly.pdbx_seq_one_letter_code
_entity_poly.pdbx_strand_id
1 'polypeptide(L)'
;MNSLIIAEIPSGIWNFPPYFGLPVDRSGLTVADYLKQRNIIWKFGDDPTADVRVYKEENIRNGLISFRRLKNEYQKRIEKKPYINLNGEAQENSRIAYFLADPERTLSVAPGNRYKRLFFPREWSDPGIETWNQRMDRICWIGRPLPERIRLAKNIAAMGIDIDIYSKEPWPLKNWMGYATDEADVSQKYKYRVVFENSLKNLYHSEKLFNSIRTGCVTFYISDPNLELPNLKGAYLSMNHDNILKREELSQEILKNIGKFMLSGDWEIYSFKSFFDRIIDSFR
;
A
#
# COMPACT_ATOMS: atom_id res chain seq x y z
N MET A 1 26.32 9.98 -19.49
CA MET A 1 24.90 9.64 -19.72
C MET A 1 24.10 10.90 -19.46
N ASN A 2 23.14 11.22 -20.32
CA ASN A 2 22.26 12.35 -20.09
C ASN A 2 21.33 12.06 -18.89
N SER A 3 20.94 13.12 -18.18
CA SER A 3 19.96 12.97 -17.08
C SER A 3 18.60 12.60 -17.65
N LEU A 4 17.90 11.67 -16.99
CA LEU A 4 16.50 11.37 -17.27
C LEU A 4 15.62 12.37 -16.52
N ILE A 5 14.83 13.15 -17.23
CA ILE A 5 13.94 14.15 -16.67
C ILE A 5 12.53 13.59 -16.56
N ILE A 6 12.02 13.47 -15.34
CA ILE A 6 10.67 12.99 -15.03
C ILE A 6 9.84 14.15 -14.50
N ALA A 7 8.72 14.45 -15.15
CA ALA A 7 7.78 15.47 -14.70
C ALA A 7 6.54 14.85 -14.07
N GLU A 8 6.29 15.14 -12.79
CA GLU A 8 5.09 14.72 -12.08
C GLU A 8 3.99 15.75 -12.28
N ILE A 9 2.93 15.36 -12.97
CA ILE A 9 1.78 16.23 -13.20
C ILE A 9 0.92 16.31 -11.93
N PRO A 10 0.70 17.51 -11.38
CA PRO A 10 -0.02 17.69 -10.12
C PRO A 10 -1.44 17.11 -10.16
N SER A 11 -1.76 16.23 -9.20
CA SER A 11 -3.09 15.62 -9.10
C SER A 11 -3.95 16.18 -7.95
N GLY A 12 -3.37 16.99 -7.08
CA GLY A 12 -4.06 17.55 -5.91
C GLY A 12 -4.19 16.61 -4.71
N ILE A 13 -3.97 15.30 -4.86
CA ILE A 13 -4.20 14.32 -3.78
C ILE A 13 -2.89 13.72 -3.26
N TRP A 14 -1.95 13.42 -4.15
CA TRP A 14 -0.68 12.80 -3.82
C TRP A 14 0.44 13.40 -4.65
N ASN A 15 1.50 13.84 -4.00
CA ASN A 15 2.70 14.32 -4.66
C ASN A 15 3.90 13.59 -4.08
N PHE A 16 4.91 13.29 -4.90
CA PHE A 16 6.13 12.63 -4.44
C PHE A 16 7.04 13.48 -3.54
N PRO A 17 7.10 14.83 -3.66
CA PRO A 17 8.00 15.62 -2.85
C PRO A 17 8.01 15.31 -1.35
N PRO A 18 6.86 15.04 -0.67
CA PRO A 18 6.85 14.66 0.73
C PRO A 18 7.59 13.36 1.04
N TYR A 19 7.79 12.49 0.04
CA TYR A 19 8.47 11.21 0.19
C TYR A 19 9.98 11.28 -0.09
N PHE A 20 10.49 12.39 -0.63
CA PHE A 20 11.89 12.51 -1.02
C PHE A 20 12.86 12.48 0.17
N GLY A 21 12.41 12.87 1.34
CA GLY A 21 13.18 12.74 2.60
C GLY A 21 13.14 11.36 3.24
N LEU A 22 12.30 10.45 2.72
CA LEU A 22 12.19 9.10 3.29
C LEU A 22 13.33 8.20 2.80
N PRO A 23 13.70 7.19 3.59
CA PRO A 23 14.67 6.18 3.15
C PRO A 23 14.18 5.45 1.90
N VAL A 24 15.05 5.29 0.92
CA VAL A 24 14.75 4.52 -0.30
C VAL A 24 14.73 3.02 -0.01
N ASP A 25 15.55 2.61 0.94
CA ASP A 25 15.68 1.25 1.48
C ASP A 25 16.34 1.30 2.87
N ARG A 26 16.84 0.18 3.37
CA ARG A 26 17.55 0.09 4.67
C ARG A 26 18.92 0.74 4.71
N SER A 27 19.46 1.18 3.59
CA SER A 27 20.78 1.83 3.56
C SER A 27 20.81 3.20 4.24
N GLY A 28 19.64 3.77 4.51
CA GLY A 28 19.46 5.13 5.01
C GLY A 28 19.58 6.20 3.92
N LEU A 29 19.83 5.81 2.66
CA LEU A 29 19.84 6.72 1.53
C LEU A 29 18.42 7.26 1.30
N THR A 30 18.28 8.57 1.19
CA THR A 30 16.96 9.16 0.90
C THR A 30 16.54 8.94 -0.55
N VAL A 31 15.24 8.99 -0.82
CA VAL A 31 14.71 8.95 -2.19
C VAL A 31 15.34 10.04 -3.05
N ALA A 32 15.50 11.25 -2.52
CA ALA A 32 16.11 12.37 -3.25
C ALA A 32 17.57 12.06 -3.66
N ASP A 33 18.37 11.56 -2.71
CA ASP A 33 19.77 11.21 -2.97
C ASP A 33 19.89 10.05 -3.94
N TYR A 34 19.02 9.06 -3.81
CA TYR A 34 18.96 7.92 -4.74
C TYR A 34 18.68 8.37 -6.18
N LEU A 35 17.67 9.21 -6.38
CA LEU A 35 17.38 9.75 -7.71
C LEU A 35 18.56 10.52 -8.28
N LYS A 36 19.24 11.32 -7.46
CA LYS A 36 20.46 12.06 -7.83
C LYS A 36 21.60 11.11 -8.24
N GLN A 37 21.85 10.05 -7.46
CA GLN A 37 22.87 9.03 -7.81
C GLN A 37 22.55 8.31 -9.12
N ARG A 38 21.28 8.10 -9.41
CA ARG A 38 20.83 7.49 -10.67
C ARG A 38 20.74 8.48 -11.83
N ASN A 39 21.19 9.72 -11.62
CA ASN A 39 21.12 10.81 -12.61
C ASN A 39 19.70 11.10 -13.10
N ILE A 40 18.75 11.12 -12.17
CA ILE A 40 17.33 11.39 -12.40
C ILE A 40 16.99 12.78 -11.85
N ILE A 41 16.37 13.59 -12.69
CA ILE A 41 15.80 14.88 -12.32
C ILE A 41 14.28 14.73 -12.22
N TRP A 42 13.75 14.68 -10.99
CA TRP A 42 12.31 14.64 -10.75
C TRP A 42 11.78 16.06 -10.55
N LYS A 43 10.91 16.49 -11.46
CA LYS A 43 10.29 17.82 -11.42
C LYS A 43 8.82 17.70 -11.07
N PHE A 44 8.34 18.66 -10.30
CA PHE A 44 6.92 18.78 -9.98
C PHE A 44 6.30 19.87 -10.85
N GLY A 45 5.29 19.51 -11.60
CA GLY A 45 4.61 20.38 -12.56
C GLY A 45 4.78 19.94 -14.01
N ASP A 46 4.11 20.65 -14.89
CA ASP A 46 4.21 20.39 -16.32
C ASP A 46 5.53 20.96 -16.87
N ASP A 47 6.43 20.10 -17.26
CA ASP A 47 7.72 20.49 -17.87
C ASP A 47 7.78 19.99 -19.31
N PRO A 48 7.83 20.89 -20.29
CA PRO A 48 7.94 20.50 -21.71
C PRO A 48 9.24 19.78 -22.06
N THR A 49 10.27 19.94 -21.24
CA THR A 49 11.59 19.26 -21.45
C THR A 49 11.64 17.86 -20.84
N ALA A 50 10.61 17.44 -20.11
CA ALA A 50 10.61 16.12 -19.51
C ALA A 50 10.63 15.00 -20.54
N ASP A 51 11.46 13.97 -20.28
CA ASP A 51 11.52 12.75 -21.07
C ASP A 51 10.30 11.86 -20.79
N VAL A 52 9.87 11.82 -19.52
CA VAL A 52 8.77 10.99 -19.03
C VAL A 52 7.80 11.83 -18.20
N ARG A 53 6.51 11.60 -18.36
CA ARG A 53 5.47 12.21 -17.50
C ARG A 53 4.84 11.21 -16.56
N VAL A 54 4.63 11.62 -15.33
CA VAL A 54 3.92 10.83 -14.32
C VAL A 54 2.54 11.43 -14.09
N TYR A 55 1.52 10.66 -14.38
CA TYR A 55 0.14 11.01 -14.09
C TYR A 55 -0.39 10.15 -12.96
N LYS A 56 -1.16 10.76 -12.08
CA LYS A 56 -1.94 10.00 -11.07
C LYS A 56 -3.35 9.82 -11.58
N GLU A 57 -3.82 8.60 -11.52
CA GLU A 57 -5.20 8.32 -11.82
C GLU A 57 -6.08 8.73 -10.64
N GLU A 58 -7.01 9.64 -10.89
CA GLU A 58 -8.05 10.00 -9.94
C GLU A 58 -9.15 8.93 -9.95
N ASN A 59 -9.61 8.56 -8.76
CA ASN A 59 -10.78 7.70 -8.63
C ASN A 59 -12.01 8.36 -9.25
N ILE A 60 -12.73 7.61 -10.07
CA ILE A 60 -14.04 8.04 -10.56
C ILE A 60 -15.02 7.88 -9.40
N ARG A 61 -15.29 8.97 -8.68
CA ARG A 61 -16.39 8.99 -7.72
C ARG A 61 -17.68 9.26 -8.49
N ASN A 62 -18.67 8.40 -8.34
CA ASN A 62 -20.03 8.54 -8.87
C ASN A 62 -20.14 8.59 -10.41
N GLY A 63 -19.24 7.94 -11.14
CA GLY A 63 -19.35 7.85 -12.60
C GLY A 63 -19.01 9.11 -13.38
N LEU A 64 -18.72 10.24 -12.71
CA LEU A 64 -18.33 11.49 -13.34
C LEU A 64 -16.82 11.53 -13.56
N ILE A 65 -16.41 11.72 -14.79
CA ILE A 65 -15.01 11.94 -15.16
C ILE A 65 -14.67 13.38 -14.82
N SER A 66 -13.63 13.61 -13.99
CA SER A 66 -13.18 14.96 -13.71
C SER A 66 -12.67 15.63 -15.00
N PHE A 67 -12.91 16.94 -15.15
CA PHE A 67 -12.38 17.72 -16.28
C PHE A 67 -10.85 17.63 -16.37
N ARG A 68 -10.17 17.53 -15.22
CA ARG A 68 -8.72 17.33 -15.13
C ARG A 68 -8.29 16.00 -15.77
N ARG A 69 -9.03 14.92 -15.53
CA ARG A 69 -8.74 13.62 -16.14
C ARG A 69 -8.89 13.66 -17.66
N LEU A 70 -9.94 14.29 -18.16
CA LEU A 70 -10.12 14.48 -19.61
C LEU A 70 -8.96 15.28 -20.20
N LYS A 71 -8.51 16.34 -19.54
CA LYS A 71 -7.36 17.13 -19.96
C LYS A 71 -6.08 16.27 -19.98
N ASN A 72 -5.82 15.49 -18.94
CA ASN A 72 -4.64 14.62 -18.86
C ASN A 72 -4.66 13.57 -19.99
N GLU A 73 -5.80 12.92 -20.24
CA GLU A 73 -5.93 11.96 -21.33
C GLU A 73 -5.74 12.60 -22.71
N TYR A 74 -6.24 13.81 -22.89
CA TYR A 74 -6.02 14.59 -24.10
C TYR A 74 -4.53 14.92 -24.29
N GLN A 75 -3.83 15.36 -23.24
CA GLN A 75 -2.39 15.65 -23.29
C GLN A 75 -1.57 14.39 -23.61
N LYS A 76 -1.85 13.26 -22.96
CA LYS A 76 -1.18 11.97 -23.26
C LYS A 76 -1.25 11.61 -24.74
N ARG A 77 -2.39 11.86 -25.39
CA ARG A 77 -2.59 11.55 -26.81
C ARG A 77 -1.84 12.49 -27.77
N ILE A 78 -1.80 13.79 -27.44
CA ILE A 78 -1.19 14.79 -28.33
C ILE A 78 0.32 14.75 -28.24
N GLU A 79 0.88 14.62 -27.05
CA GLU A 79 2.31 14.85 -26.87
C GLU A 79 3.18 13.67 -27.26
N LYS A 80 2.61 12.49 -27.46
CA LYS A 80 3.31 11.25 -27.87
C LYS A 80 4.55 10.91 -27.01
N LYS A 81 4.68 11.48 -25.81
CA LYS A 81 5.76 11.20 -24.86
C LYS A 81 5.44 9.95 -24.01
N PRO A 82 6.45 9.21 -23.60
CA PRO A 82 6.28 8.14 -22.62
C PRO A 82 5.65 8.68 -21.34
N TYR A 83 4.79 7.91 -20.73
CA TYR A 83 4.16 8.30 -19.47
C TYR A 83 3.94 7.12 -18.53
N ILE A 84 3.87 7.44 -17.24
CA ILE A 84 3.59 6.50 -16.16
C ILE A 84 2.24 6.88 -15.55
N ASN A 85 1.34 5.92 -15.44
CA ASN A 85 0.14 6.06 -14.64
C ASN A 85 0.37 5.47 -13.25
N LEU A 86 0.31 6.32 -12.23
CA LEU A 86 0.30 5.86 -10.84
C LEU A 86 -1.14 5.62 -10.41
N ASN A 87 -1.46 4.36 -10.17
CA ASN A 87 -2.77 3.97 -9.70
C ASN A 87 -2.73 3.67 -8.21
N GLY A 88 -3.40 4.49 -7.41
CA GLY A 88 -3.42 4.38 -5.95
C GLY A 88 -4.55 3.54 -5.37
N GLU A 89 -5.55 3.19 -6.20
CA GLU A 89 -6.73 2.42 -5.77
C GLU A 89 -7.03 1.32 -6.80
N ALA A 90 -7.64 0.23 -6.35
CA ALA A 90 -8.17 -0.76 -7.27
C ALA A 90 -9.27 -0.12 -8.11
N GLN A 91 -8.96 0.23 -9.34
CA GLN A 91 -9.99 0.68 -10.26
C GLN A 91 -10.78 -0.53 -10.74
N GLU A 92 -12.04 -0.58 -10.37
CA GLU A 92 -12.97 -1.41 -11.14
C GLU A 92 -12.96 -0.88 -12.56
N ASN A 93 -12.71 -1.77 -13.53
CA ASN A 93 -12.68 -1.47 -14.96
C ASN A 93 -13.79 -0.50 -15.35
N SER A 94 -13.54 0.80 -15.31
CA SER A 94 -14.40 1.69 -16.04
C SER A 94 -14.11 1.42 -17.51
N ARG A 95 -15.12 1.02 -18.27
CA ARG A 95 -15.01 0.86 -19.74
C ARG A 95 -14.32 2.05 -20.41
N ILE A 96 -14.35 3.21 -19.79
CA ILE A 96 -13.74 4.46 -20.23
C ILE A 96 -12.22 4.47 -20.04
N ALA A 97 -11.67 3.90 -18.96
CA ALA A 97 -10.22 3.80 -18.77
C ALA A 97 -9.57 2.90 -19.84
N TYR A 98 -10.28 1.87 -20.28
CA TYR A 98 -9.85 0.98 -21.37
C TYR A 98 -9.80 1.67 -22.74
N PHE A 99 -10.68 2.61 -23.01
CA PHE A 99 -10.73 3.34 -24.29
C PHE A 99 -9.69 4.45 -24.38
N LEU A 100 -9.20 4.95 -23.26
CA LEU A 100 -8.36 6.14 -23.19
C LEU A 100 -6.86 5.83 -22.95
N ALA A 101 -6.52 4.66 -22.46
CA ALA A 101 -5.14 4.25 -22.26
C ALA A 101 -4.56 3.63 -23.52
N ASP A 102 -3.45 4.18 -24.01
CA ASP A 102 -2.62 3.52 -25.01
C ASP A 102 -1.77 2.45 -24.28
N PRO A 103 -2.07 1.15 -24.45
CA PRO A 103 -1.38 0.09 -23.70
C PRO A 103 0.10 -0.01 -24.05
N GLU A 104 0.53 0.47 -25.23
CA GLU A 104 1.93 0.43 -25.66
C GLU A 104 2.77 1.52 -25.00
N ARG A 105 2.13 2.58 -24.48
CA ARG A 105 2.80 3.73 -23.86
C ARG A 105 2.56 3.85 -22.37
N THR A 106 1.72 3.01 -21.81
CA THR A 106 1.40 3.04 -20.40
C THR A 106 2.29 2.05 -19.66
N LEU A 107 3.26 2.54 -18.92
CA LEU A 107 3.91 1.74 -17.92
C LEU A 107 2.98 1.64 -16.71
N SER A 108 2.34 0.49 -16.54
CA SER A 108 1.75 0.16 -15.26
C SER A 108 2.87 -0.12 -14.28
N VAL A 109 3.06 0.74 -13.30
CA VAL A 109 4.12 0.61 -12.30
C VAL A 109 3.89 -0.58 -11.37
N ALA A 110 2.78 -1.26 -11.50
CA ALA A 110 2.51 -2.49 -10.81
C ALA A 110 3.20 -3.67 -11.51
N PRO A 111 4.15 -4.37 -10.87
CA PRO A 111 4.85 -5.48 -11.49
C PRO A 111 3.87 -6.60 -11.83
N GLY A 112 3.75 -6.88 -13.11
CA GLY A 112 3.02 -8.03 -13.64
C GLY A 112 1.51 -8.04 -13.39
N ASN A 113 0.97 -7.01 -12.74
CA ASN A 113 -0.45 -6.92 -12.47
C ASN A 113 -0.91 -5.47 -12.39
N ARG A 114 -1.97 -5.12 -13.12
CA ARG A 114 -2.51 -3.75 -13.24
C ARG A 114 -2.88 -3.11 -11.90
N TYR A 115 -2.98 -3.89 -10.83
CA TYR A 115 -3.64 -3.51 -9.59
C TYR A 115 -2.75 -3.63 -8.35
N LYS A 116 -1.49 -4.06 -8.48
CA LYS A 116 -0.58 -4.10 -7.34
C LYS A 116 -0.19 -2.69 -6.92
N ARG A 117 -0.67 -2.27 -5.77
CA ARG A 117 -0.24 -1.02 -5.16
C ARG A 117 1.19 -1.17 -4.65
N LEU A 118 2.02 -0.19 -4.95
CA LEU A 118 3.35 -0.12 -4.39
C LEU A 118 3.24 0.21 -2.90
N PHE A 119 3.95 -0.55 -2.12
CA PHE A 119 4.13 -0.29 -0.71
C PHE A 119 5.36 0.61 -0.52
N PHE A 120 5.17 1.67 0.30
CA PHE A 120 6.23 2.58 0.69
C PHE A 120 6.37 2.53 2.21
N PRO A 121 7.32 1.74 2.74
CA PRO A 121 7.53 1.73 4.18
C PRO A 121 8.04 3.08 4.65
N ARG A 122 7.40 3.65 5.64
CA ARG A 122 7.88 4.88 6.28
C ARG A 122 9.15 4.60 7.08
N GLU A 123 9.18 3.46 7.74
CA GLU A 123 10.31 2.98 8.52
C GLU A 123 10.33 1.47 8.55
N TRP A 124 11.52 0.88 8.45
CA TRP A 124 11.76 -0.54 8.63
C TRP A 124 12.49 -0.73 9.95
N SER A 125 11.77 -0.65 11.05
CA SER A 125 12.29 -0.96 12.38
C SER A 125 12.16 -2.45 12.69
N ASP A 126 12.85 -2.87 13.75
CA ASP A 126 12.62 -4.17 14.36
C ASP A 126 11.11 -4.34 14.63
N PRO A 127 10.47 -5.42 14.18
CA PRO A 127 9.05 -5.63 14.39
C PRO A 127 8.65 -5.84 15.85
N GLY A 128 9.58 -5.76 16.80
CA GLY A 128 9.30 -5.91 18.22
C GLY A 128 8.79 -7.30 18.61
N ILE A 129 9.23 -8.34 17.89
CA ILE A 129 8.82 -9.73 18.14
C ILE A 129 9.17 -10.18 19.55
N GLU A 130 10.31 -9.75 20.06
CA GLU A 130 10.79 -10.10 21.42
C GLU A 130 9.84 -9.59 22.50
N THR A 131 9.20 -8.47 22.29
CA THR A 131 8.24 -7.86 23.24
C THR A 131 6.79 -8.33 23.02
N TRP A 132 6.55 -9.18 22.02
CA TRP A 132 5.20 -9.57 21.63
C TRP A 132 4.38 -10.19 22.78
N ASN A 133 4.99 -11.01 23.61
CA ASN A 133 4.31 -11.64 24.76
C ASN A 133 3.79 -10.63 25.80
N GLN A 134 4.38 -9.43 25.85
CA GLN A 134 4.00 -8.37 26.78
C GLN A 134 2.82 -7.52 26.28
N ARG A 135 2.42 -7.71 25.03
CA ARG A 135 1.35 -6.95 24.39
C ARG A 135 -0.03 -7.43 24.83
N MET A 136 -1.02 -6.57 24.63
CA MET A 136 -2.41 -6.90 24.92
C MET A 136 -2.87 -8.08 24.06
N ASP A 137 -3.45 -9.09 24.71
CA ASP A 137 -4.05 -10.25 24.04
C ASP A 137 -5.45 -9.92 23.50
N ARG A 138 -5.46 -9.00 22.55
CA ARG A 138 -6.66 -8.44 21.92
C ARG A 138 -6.38 -8.22 20.44
N ILE A 139 -7.45 -8.13 19.65
CA ILE A 139 -7.36 -7.76 18.24
C ILE A 139 -7.46 -6.24 18.10
N CYS A 140 -6.55 -5.63 17.38
CA CYS A 140 -6.62 -4.25 16.92
C CYS A 140 -7.20 -4.18 15.51
N TRP A 141 -8.10 -3.26 15.26
CA TRP A 141 -8.59 -2.94 13.93
C TRP A 141 -8.55 -1.44 13.67
N ILE A 142 -7.86 -1.02 12.62
CA ILE A 142 -7.78 0.39 12.21
C ILE A 142 -8.46 0.52 10.84
N GLY A 143 -9.60 1.22 10.78
CA GLY A 143 -10.33 1.35 9.52
C GLY A 143 -11.70 1.99 9.64
N ARG A 144 -12.24 2.45 8.51
CA ARG A 144 -13.57 3.09 8.44
C ARG A 144 -14.72 2.10 8.69
N PRO A 145 -15.85 2.57 9.24
CA PRO A 145 -17.02 1.75 9.57
C PRO A 145 -17.87 1.42 8.32
N LEU A 146 -17.35 0.58 7.43
CA LEU A 146 -18.12 0.07 6.30
C LEU A 146 -19.01 -1.10 6.75
N PRO A 147 -20.19 -1.32 6.12
CA PRO A 147 -21.15 -2.34 6.54
C PRO A 147 -20.56 -3.75 6.71
N GLU A 148 -19.75 -4.19 5.75
CA GLU A 148 -19.08 -5.49 5.78
C GLU A 148 -18.07 -5.60 6.92
N ARG A 149 -17.36 -4.51 7.21
CA ARG A 149 -16.39 -4.43 8.31
C ARG A 149 -17.07 -4.46 9.67
N ILE A 150 -18.18 -3.72 9.81
CA ILE A 150 -19.00 -3.71 11.04
C ILE A 150 -19.54 -5.11 11.30
N ARG A 151 -20.05 -5.79 10.26
CA ARG A 151 -20.56 -7.16 10.38
C ARG A 151 -19.46 -8.11 10.85
N LEU A 152 -18.28 -8.03 10.26
CA LEU A 152 -17.17 -8.89 10.68
C LEU A 152 -16.71 -8.62 12.10
N ALA A 153 -16.59 -7.36 12.51
CA ALA A 153 -16.22 -7.02 13.87
C ALA A 153 -17.24 -7.53 14.91
N LYS A 154 -18.55 -7.48 14.58
CA LYS A 154 -19.62 -8.08 15.41
C LYS A 154 -19.46 -9.60 15.53
N ASN A 155 -19.11 -10.27 14.43
CA ASN A 155 -18.88 -11.72 14.43
C ASN A 155 -17.69 -12.10 15.31
N ILE A 156 -16.58 -11.35 15.24
CA ILE A 156 -15.41 -11.57 16.11
C ILE A 156 -15.79 -11.39 17.57
N ALA A 157 -16.50 -10.32 17.89
CA ALA A 157 -16.95 -10.07 19.28
C ALA A 157 -17.92 -11.16 19.78
N ALA A 158 -18.79 -11.69 18.90
CA ALA A 158 -19.72 -12.79 19.24
C ALA A 158 -18.99 -14.12 19.53
N MET A 159 -17.75 -14.27 19.06
CA MET A 159 -16.88 -15.42 19.41
C MET A 159 -16.22 -15.27 20.79
N GLY A 160 -16.54 -14.20 21.54
CA GLY A 160 -15.93 -13.91 22.84
C GLY A 160 -14.50 -13.35 22.73
N ILE A 161 -14.10 -12.87 21.57
CA ILE A 161 -12.75 -12.34 21.32
C ILE A 161 -12.78 -10.81 21.45
N ASP A 162 -11.89 -10.30 22.26
CA ASP A 162 -11.74 -8.87 22.48
C ASP A 162 -11.14 -8.19 21.24
N ILE A 163 -11.82 -7.15 20.78
CA ILE A 163 -11.41 -6.34 19.63
C ILE A 163 -11.51 -4.84 19.97
N ASP A 164 -10.46 -4.09 19.70
CA ASP A 164 -10.41 -2.63 19.84
C ASP A 164 -10.33 -1.98 18.47
N ILE A 165 -11.20 -1.01 18.20
CA ILE A 165 -11.41 -0.45 16.87
C ILE A 165 -11.04 1.03 16.87
N TYR A 166 -10.22 1.43 15.89
CA TYR A 166 -9.76 2.80 15.71
C TYR A 166 -10.19 3.36 14.35
N SER A 167 -10.79 4.55 14.35
CA SER A 167 -11.16 5.26 13.12
C SER A 167 -11.47 6.72 13.38
N LYS A 168 -11.44 7.55 12.34
CA LYS A 168 -11.91 8.94 12.40
C LYS A 168 -13.41 9.04 12.64
N GLU A 169 -14.16 8.10 12.06
CA GLU A 169 -15.61 8.02 12.16
C GLU A 169 -15.98 7.01 13.28
N PRO A 170 -16.97 7.32 14.12
CA PRO A 170 -17.38 6.40 15.17
C PRO A 170 -17.97 5.11 14.60
N TRP A 171 -17.63 3.99 15.24
CA TRP A 171 -18.25 2.71 14.94
C TRP A 171 -19.46 2.48 15.85
N PRO A 172 -20.51 1.81 15.37
CA PRO A 172 -21.68 1.46 16.20
C PRO A 172 -21.37 0.23 17.11
N LEU A 173 -20.23 0.25 17.78
CA LEU A 173 -19.72 -0.81 18.66
C LEU A 173 -19.10 -0.19 19.90
N LYS A 174 -19.24 -0.85 21.06
CA LYS A 174 -18.77 -0.34 22.36
C LYS A 174 -17.24 -0.19 22.44
N ASN A 175 -16.52 -0.93 21.64
CA ASN A 175 -15.06 -1.00 21.61
C ASN A 175 -14.44 -0.10 20.55
N TRP A 176 -15.13 0.92 20.11
CA TRP A 176 -14.53 2.01 19.36
C TRP A 176 -13.69 2.90 20.29
N MET A 177 -12.40 2.99 20.01
CA MET A 177 -11.37 3.63 20.83
C MET A 177 -11.00 5.04 20.34
N GLY A 178 -11.68 5.55 19.31
CA GLY A 178 -11.38 6.84 18.72
C GLY A 178 -10.42 6.74 17.52
N TYR A 179 -9.68 7.82 17.28
CA TYR A 179 -8.79 7.93 16.14
C TYR A 179 -7.34 7.56 16.49
N ALA A 180 -6.74 6.70 15.68
CA ALA A 180 -5.31 6.41 15.75
C ALA A 180 -4.55 7.48 14.95
N THR A 181 -3.81 8.36 15.61
CA THR A 181 -2.96 9.37 14.98
C THR A 181 -1.76 8.73 14.29
N ASP A 182 -1.19 7.71 14.89
CA ASP A 182 -0.17 6.84 14.30
C ASP A 182 -0.61 5.37 14.41
N GLU A 183 -0.69 4.70 13.26
CA GLU A 183 -1.10 3.29 13.20
C GLU A 183 -0.06 2.35 13.83
N ALA A 184 1.23 2.68 13.74
CA ALA A 184 2.28 1.85 14.28
C ALA A 184 2.27 1.92 15.82
N ASP A 185 2.14 3.12 16.39
CA ASP A 185 2.07 3.34 17.84
C ASP A 185 0.89 2.63 18.48
N VAL A 186 -0.21 2.52 17.75
CA VAL A 186 -1.38 1.75 18.21
C VAL A 186 -1.10 0.26 18.06
N SER A 187 -0.75 -0.19 16.86
CA SER A 187 -0.64 -1.62 16.54
C SER A 187 0.37 -2.36 17.41
N GLN A 188 1.53 -1.75 17.71
CA GLN A 188 2.58 -2.40 18.52
C GLN A 188 2.15 -2.72 19.97
N LYS A 189 1.02 -2.20 20.43
CA LYS A 189 0.46 -2.52 21.76
C LYS A 189 -0.34 -3.82 21.78
N TYR A 190 -0.68 -4.36 20.60
CA TYR A 190 -1.56 -5.51 20.41
C TYR A 190 -0.79 -6.72 19.85
N LYS A 191 -1.20 -7.92 20.27
CA LYS A 191 -0.71 -9.16 19.69
C LYS A 191 -1.24 -9.38 18.28
N TYR A 192 -2.50 -9.01 18.03
CA TYR A 192 -3.22 -9.32 16.81
C TYR A 192 -3.75 -8.06 16.12
N ARG A 193 -3.78 -8.10 14.79
CA ARG A 193 -4.39 -7.03 14.00
C ARG A 193 -5.23 -7.59 12.85
N VAL A 194 -6.42 -7.03 12.64
CA VAL A 194 -7.20 -7.25 11.42
C VAL A 194 -6.83 -6.18 10.39
N VAL A 195 -6.50 -6.64 9.21
CA VAL A 195 -6.28 -5.80 8.02
C VAL A 195 -7.29 -6.17 6.95
N PHE A 196 -8.15 -5.23 6.60
CA PHE A 196 -9.18 -5.38 5.57
C PHE A 196 -8.89 -4.41 4.42
N GLU A 197 -8.64 -4.93 3.23
CA GLU A 197 -8.37 -4.10 2.07
C GLU A 197 -9.60 -3.36 1.56
N ASN A 198 -9.39 -2.27 0.84
CA ASN A 198 -10.48 -1.45 0.30
C ASN A 198 -11.17 -2.11 -0.90
N SER A 199 -10.50 -3.04 -1.56
CA SER A 199 -11.04 -3.86 -2.63
C SER A 199 -10.60 -5.31 -2.46
N LEU A 200 -11.54 -6.23 -2.67
CA LEU A 200 -11.28 -7.68 -2.62
C LEU A 200 -11.20 -8.28 -4.04
N LYS A 201 -10.80 -7.47 -5.02
CA LYS A 201 -10.70 -7.86 -6.43
C LYS A 201 -9.39 -7.39 -7.03
N ASN A 202 -9.03 -8.00 -8.15
CA ASN A 202 -7.94 -7.55 -9.02
C ASN A 202 -6.57 -7.60 -8.32
N LEU A 203 -6.38 -8.54 -7.40
CA LEU A 203 -5.14 -8.73 -6.64
C LEU A 203 -4.69 -7.46 -5.88
N TYR A 204 -5.67 -6.65 -5.47
CA TYR A 204 -5.40 -5.42 -4.75
C TYR A 204 -4.80 -5.71 -3.38
N HIS A 205 -3.70 -5.04 -3.09
CA HIS A 205 -3.10 -4.97 -1.77
C HIS A 205 -2.52 -3.57 -1.54
N SER A 206 -2.43 -3.19 -0.29
CA SER A 206 -1.96 -1.85 0.09
C SER A 206 -0.91 -1.91 1.20
N GLU A 207 -0.47 -0.74 1.61
CA GLU A 207 0.46 -0.55 2.74
C GLU A 207 -0.05 -1.14 4.07
N LYS A 208 -1.34 -1.41 4.21
CA LYS A 208 -1.95 -1.84 5.48
C LYS A 208 -1.38 -3.15 6.01
N LEU A 209 -1.21 -4.14 5.10
CA LEU A 209 -0.61 -5.41 5.47
C LEU A 209 0.82 -5.21 5.99
N PHE A 210 1.63 -4.46 5.27
CA PHE A 210 3.03 -4.20 5.63
C PHE A 210 3.14 -3.37 6.90
N ASN A 211 2.25 -2.37 7.09
CA ASN A 211 2.17 -1.60 8.34
C ASN A 211 1.85 -2.49 9.54
N SER A 212 1.07 -3.54 9.35
CA SER A 212 0.81 -4.52 10.40
C SER A 212 2.03 -5.41 10.68
N ILE A 213 2.61 -5.99 9.63
CA ILE A 213 3.76 -6.91 9.73
C ILE A 213 4.95 -6.21 10.38
N ARG A 214 5.30 -5.00 9.96
CA ARG A 214 6.45 -4.25 10.52
C ARG A 214 6.33 -3.92 12.01
N THR A 215 5.11 -3.94 12.55
CA THR A 215 4.89 -3.75 13.99
C THR A 215 4.94 -5.06 14.78
N GLY A 216 5.16 -6.19 14.13
CA GLY A 216 5.19 -7.51 14.75
C GLY A 216 3.82 -8.01 15.18
N CYS A 217 2.73 -7.49 14.63
CA CYS A 217 1.40 -8.04 14.87
C CYS A 217 1.18 -9.33 14.08
N VAL A 218 0.59 -10.33 14.70
CA VAL A 218 -0.01 -11.46 13.99
C VAL A 218 -1.24 -10.94 13.25
N THR A 219 -1.16 -10.93 11.93
CA THR A 219 -2.12 -10.23 11.06
C THR A 219 -3.15 -11.19 10.49
N PHE A 220 -4.43 -10.92 10.71
CA PHE A 220 -5.55 -11.50 9.98
C PHE A 220 -5.84 -10.64 8.76
N TYR A 221 -5.57 -11.17 7.57
CA TYR A 221 -5.64 -10.43 6.33
C TYR A 221 -6.86 -10.78 5.49
N ILE A 222 -7.55 -9.76 5.02
CA ILE A 222 -8.72 -9.86 4.15
C ILE A 222 -8.42 -9.10 2.88
N SER A 223 -8.25 -9.85 1.79
CA SER A 223 -7.88 -9.37 0.46
C SER A 223 -8.59 -10.17 -0.63
N ASP A 224 -8.23 -9.94 -1.88
CA ASP A 224 -8.61 -10.82 -2.98
C ASP A 224 -8.16 -12.26 -2.69
N PRO A 225 -9.03 -13.26 -2.75
CA PRO A 225 -8.67 -14.65 -2.50
C PRO A 225 -7.63 -15.22 -3.48
N ASN A 226 -7.47 -14.60 -4.66
CA ASN A 226 -6.46 -14.98 -5.65
C ASN A 226 -5.14 -14.22 -5.47
N LEU A 227 -5.04 -13.35 -4.46
CA LEU A 227 -3.81 -12.64 -4.19
C LEU A 227 -2.76 -13.57 -3.60
N GLU A 228 -1.67 -13.73 -4.32
CA GLU A 228 -0.48 -14.41 -3.84
C GLU A 228 0.64 -13.40 -3.57
N LEU A 229 1.21 -13.48 -2.38
CA LEU A 229 2.38 -12.72 -1.95
C LEU A 229 3.47 -13.72 -1.52
N PRO A 230 4.18 -14.34 -2.48
CA PRO A 230 5.07 -15.47 -2.19
C PRO A 230 6.14 -15.15 -1.17
N ASN A 231 6.67 -13.93 -1.18
CA ASN A 231 7.70 -13.49 -0.22
C ASN A 231 7.16 -13.26 1.19
N LEU A 232 5.82 -13.19 1.34
CA LEU A 232 5.14 -13.05 2.62
C LEU A 232 4.42 -14.32 3.05
N LYS A 233 4.69 -15.45 2.39
CA LYS A 233 4.04 -16.71 2.70
C LYS A 233 4.26 -17.08 4.17
N GLY A 234 3.16 -17.26 4.89
CA GLY A 234 3.18 -17.60 6.32
C GLY A 234 3.47 -16.42 7.26
N ALA A 235 3.66 -15.17 6.77
CA ALA A 235 3.83 -14.00 7.62
C ALA A 235 2.49 -13.33 8.00
N TYR A 236 1.38 -13.86 7.54
CA TYR A 236 0.03 -13.45 7.90
C TYR A 236 -0.93 -14.64 7.79
N LEU A 237 -2.11 -14.49 8.36
CA LEU A 237 -3.19 -15.47 8.31
C LEU A 237 -4.34 -14.93 7.46
N SER A 238 -4.88 -15.75 6.57
CA SER A 238 -6.16 -15.44 5.95
C SER A 238 -7.25 -15.37 7.02
N MET A 239 -8.12 -14.37 6.92
CA MET A 239 -9.18 -14.17 7.89
C MET A 239 -10.27 -15.23 7.74
N ASN A 240 -10.33 -16.15 8.67
CA ASN A 240 -11.41 -17.14 8.79
C ASN A 240 -11.60 -17.52 10.27
N HIS A 241 -12.70 -18.23 10.55
CA HIS A 241 -13.07 -18.63 11.89
C HIS A 241 -12.00 -19.49 12.59
N ASP A 242 -11.45 -20.47 11.90
CA ASP A 242 -10.50 -21.41 12.47
C ASP A 242 -9.17 -20.72 12.82
N ASN A 243 -8.67 -19.86 11.94
CA ASN A 243 -7.44 -19.11 12.18
C ASN A 243 -7.57 -18.18 13.39
N ILE A 244 -8.74 -17.56 13.56
CA ILE A 244 -9.01 -16.72 14.74
C ILE A 244 -9.00 -17.55 16.02
N LEU A 245 -9.63 -18.69 16.02
CA LEU A 245 -9.68 -19.55 17.22
C LEU A 245 -8.31 -20.14 17.58
N LYS A 246 -7.52 -20.49 16.55
CA LYS A 246 -6.17 -21.07 16.72
C LYS A 246 -5.06 -20.01 16.76
N ARG A 247 -5.40 -18.73 16.92
CA ARG A 247 -4.43 -17.62 16.82
C ARG A 247 -3.20 -17.78 17.69
N GLU A 248 -3.37 -18.29 18.91
CA GLU A 248 -2.25 -18.48 19.85
C GLU A 248 -1.28 -19.57 19.38
N GLU A 249 -1.83 -20.71 18.92
CA GLU A 249 -1.05 -21.83 18.40
C GLU A 249 -0.24 -21.43 17.15
N LEU A 250 -0.85 -20.61 16.28
CA LEU A 250 -0.25 -20.19 15.01
C LEU A 250 0.75 -19.03 15.19
N SER A 251 0.66 -18.28 16.29
CA SER A 251 1.42 -17.04 16.48
C SER A 251 2.94 -17.21 16.37
N GLN A 252 3.50 -18.25 16.97
CA GLN A 252 4.96 -18.46 16.97
C GLN A 252 5.52 -18.68 15.55
N GLU A 253 4.81 -19.45 14.73
CA GLU A 253 5.20 -19.66 13.35
C GLU A 253 5.10 -18.39 12.52
N ILE A 254 4.00 -17.64 12.67
CA ILE A 254 3.79 -16.35 12.00
C ILE A 254 4.89 -15.36 12.36
N LEU A 255 5.20 -15.19 13.65
CA LEU A 255 6.26 -14.29 14.12
C LEU A 255 7.63 -14.67 13.56
N LYS A 256 7.94 -15.97 13.53
CA LYS A 256 9.17 -16.47 12.88
C LYS A 256 9.23 -16.11 11.41
N ASN A 257 8.11 -16.22 10.68
CA ASN A 257 8.05 -15.89 9.26
C ASN A 257 8.10 -14.37 9.01
N ILE A 258 7.49 -13.55 9.90
CA ILE A 258 7.68 -12.10 9.91
C ILE A 258 9.16 -11.76 10.07
N GLY A 259 9.84 -12.34 11.06
CA GLY A 259 11.27 -12.12 11.28
C GLY A 259 12.11 -12.51 10.07
N LYS A 260 11.84 -13.65 9.45
CA LYS A 260 12.53 -14.07 8.21
C LYS A 260 12.32 -13.07 7.09
N PHE A 261 11.08 -12.66 6.83
CA PHE A 261 10.76 -11.68 5.80
C PHE A 261 11.48 -10.35 6.06
N MET A 262 11.46 -9.87 7.30
CA MET A 262 12.12 -8.61 7.67
C MET A 262 13.65 -8.68 7.58
N LEU A 263 14.27 -9.84 7.74
CA LEU A 263 15.73 -10.04 7.70
C LEU A 263 16.24 -10.44 6.31
N SER A 264 15.42 -11.11 5.48
CA SER A 264 15.86 -11.71 4.22
C SER A 264 16.15 -10.70 3.10
N GLY A 265 15.66 -9.47 3.21
CA GLY A 265 15.68 -8.53 2.09
C GLY A 265 14.54 -8.73 1.08
N ASP A 266 13.71 -9.76 1.22
CA ASP A 266 12.56 -10.01 0.33
C ASP A 266 11.56 -8.84 0.28
N TRP A 267 11.54 -8.01 1.32
CA TRP A 267 10.76 -6.79 1.37
C TRP A 267 11.25 -5.72 0.39
N GLU A 268 12.49 -5.80 -0.12
CA GLU A 268 13.06 -4.79 -1.02
C GLU A 268 12.23 -4.60 -2.29
N ILE A 269 11.56 -5.66 -2.78
CA ILE A 269 10.66 -5.54 -3.94
C ILE A 269 9.51 -4.58 -3.71
N TYR A 270 9.19 -4.27 -2.45
CA TYR A 270 8.16 -3.33 -2.03
C TYR A 270 8.73 -1.96 -1.62
N SER A 271 10.02 -1.75 -1.75
CA SER A 271 10.70 -0.50 -1.38
C SER A 271 10.58 0.58 -2.46
N PHE A 272 10.84 1.83 -2.08
CA PHE A 272 10.99 2.93 -3.03
C PHE A 272 12.10 2.66 -4.05
N LYS A 273 13.20 2.03 -3.62
CA LYS A 273 14.29 1.65 -4.52
C LYS A 273 13.79 0.80 -5.67
N SER A 274 13.10 -0.30 -5.37
CA SER A 274 12.54 -1.20 -6.39
C SER A 274 11.53 -0.49 -7.29
N PHE A 275 10.76 0.45 -6.74
CA PHE A 275 9.84 1.27 -7.52
C PHE A 275 10.56 2.12 -8.55
N PHE A 276 11.56 2.88 -8.11
CA PHE A 276 12.30 3.77 -9.01
C PHE A 276 13.18 3.01 -9.99
N ASP A 277 13.79 1.88 -9.59
CA ASP A 277 14.56 1.03 -10.51
C ASP A 277 13.70 0.56 -11.68
N ARG A 278 12.49 0.10 -11.43
CA ARG A 278 11.57 -0.31 -12.50
C ARG A 278 11.20 0.83 -13.45
N ILE A 279 11.00 2.03 -12.92
CA ILE A 279 10.78 3.21 -13.77
C ILE A 279 12.00 3.47 -14.62
N ILE A 280 13.18 3.52 -14.02
CA ILE A 280 14.43 3.84 -14.69
C ILE A 280 14.73 2.82 -15.79
N ASP A 281 14.62 1.53 -15.48
CA ASP A 281 14.92 0.43 -16.39
C ASP A 281 13.95 0.38 -17.59
N SER A 282 12.74 0.91 -17.42
CA SER A 282 11.75 0.96 -18.49
C SER A 282 11.97 2.10 -19.49
N PHE A 283 12.76 3.13 -19.11
CA PHE A 283 12.97 4.32 -19.94
C PHE A 283 14.47 4.55 -20.32
N ARG A 284 15.34 3.64 -19.99
CA ARG A 284 16.74 3.59 -20.43
C ARG A 284 16.99 2.47 -21.42
#